data_3f63c66e915916bc369d528418337f6a
#
_entry.id   3f63c66e915916bc369d528418337f6a
#
_cell.length_a   1.000
_cell.length_b   1.000
_cell.length_c   1.000
_cell.angle_alpha   90.00
_cell.angle_beta   90.00
_cell.angle_gamma   90.00
#
_symmetry.space_group_name_H-M   'P 1'
#
loop_
_entity.id
_entity.type
_entity.pdbx_description
1 polymer ?
#
loop_
_entity_poly.entity_id
_entity_poly.type
_entity_poly.pdbx_seq_one_letter_code
_entity_poly.pdbx_strand_id
1 'polypeptide(L)'
;LQVVAIVAVNACGNVYDPDTRRALAGVYDRGNIADPLTIFDQMADDVRDLPQGNTTIGCVITNAKLDKSQCNKLASIAHNGFAQAIRPVHSTADGDTIFLMASGEVEVGVDALAALVTECMGRAINRAAVTAEPAYGLKAARDFA
;
A
#
# COMPACT_ATOMS: atom_id res chain seq x y z
N LEU A 1 -14.61 -17.92 6.60
CA LEU A 1 -13.79 -16.73 6.80
C LEU A 1 -13.76 -15.89 5.54
N GLN A 2 -13.99 -14.60 5.68
CA GLN A 2 -13.90 -13.61 4.60
C GLN A 2 -12.97 -12.48 5.05
N VAL A 3 -12.12 -12.02 4.11
CA VAL A 3 -11.23 -10.87 4.31
C VAL A 3 -11.28 -10.01 3.06
N VAL A 4 -11.55 -8.73 3.22
CA VAL A 4 -11.61 -7.73 2.14
C VAL A 4 -10.72 -6.57 2.53
N ALA A 5 -9.98 -6.01 1.58
CA ALA A 5 -9.25 -4.76 1.74
C ALA A 5 -9.74 -3.72 0.74
N ILE A 6 -9.95 -2.51 1.22
CA ILE A 6 -10.25 -1.32 0.42
C ILE A 6 -9.13 -0.32 0.66
N VAL A 7 -8.59 0.28 -0.40
CA VAL A 7 -7.50 1.25 -0.28
C VAL A 7 -7.74 2.49 -1.14
N ALA A 8 -7.25 3.62 -0.64
CA ALA A 8 -7.04 4.84 -1.42
C ALA A 8 -5.54 5.12 -1.42
N VAL A 9 -4.90 5.04 -2.59
CA VAL A 9 -3.44 5.10 -2.73
C VAL A 9 -3.01 6.48 -3.24
N ASN A 10 -2.27 7.21 -2.41
CA ASN A 10 -1.55 8.42 -2.79
C ASN A 10 -0.14 8.35 -2.15
N ALA A 11 0.62 7.34 -2.56
CA ALA A 11 1.91 7.02 -1.97
C ALA A 11 3.01 8.00 -2.43
N CYS A 12 3.97 8.28 -1.55
CA CYS A 12 5.22 8.95 -1.92
C CYS A 12 6.12 8.00 -2.75
N GLY A 13 6.17 6.73 -2.39
CA GLY A 13 6.96 5.72 -3.09
C GLY A 13 6.28 5.14 -4.33
N ASN A 14 7.04 4.41 -5.12
CA ASN A 14 6.52 3.66 -6.27
C ASN A 14 5.69 2.47 -5.81
N VAL A 15 4.65 2.15 -6.59
CA VAL A 15 3.84 0.93 -6.41
C VAL A 15 4.42 -0.19 -7.24
N TYR A 16 4.58 -1.35 -6.60
CA TYR A 16 5.12 -2.56 -7.21
C TYR A 16 4.10 -3.70 -7.14
N ASP A 17 4.16 -4.55 -8.13
CA ASP A 17 3.50 -5.84 -8.08
C ASP A 17 4.19 -6.71 -7.00
N PRO A 18 3.47 -7.19 -5.98
CA PRO A 18 4.08 -7.93 -4.88
C PRO A 18 4.68 -9.28 -5.30
N ASP A 19 4.16 -9.91 -6.36
CA ASP A 19 4.60 -11.22 -6.83
C ASP A 19 5.81 -11.09 -7.79
N THR A 20 5.70 -10.19 -8.77
CA THR A 20 6.72 -10.04 -9.83
C THR A 20 7.77 -8.99 -9.53
N ARG A 21 7.54 -8.14 -8.53
CA ARG A 21 8.39 -6.97 -8.19
C ARG A 21 8.51 -5.93 -9.29
N ARG A 22 7.69 -5.99 -10.31
CA ARG A 22 7.63 -5.00 -11.38
C ARG A 22 7.01 -3.70 -10.84
N ALA A 23 7.61 -2.55 -11.18
CA ALA A 23 7.04 -1.24 -10.91
C ALA A 23 5.78 -1.03 -11.78
N LEU A 24 4.68 -0.62 -11.16
CA LEU A 24 3.37 -0.38 -11.79
C LEU A 24 3.04 1.11 -11.91
N ALA A 25 3.40 1.88 -10.91
CA ALA A 25 3.19 3.33 -10.85
C ALA A 25 4.27 3.97 -9.98
N GLY A 26 4.55 5.25 -10.19
CA GLY A 26 5.55 5.96 -9.39
C GLY A 26 6.12 7.17 -10.11
N VAL A 27 7.31 7.58 -9.71
CA VAL A 27 8.00 8.71 -10.30
C VAL A 27 8.33 8.43 -11.76
N TYR A 28 7.85 9.31 -12.63
CA TYR A 28 8.04 9.19 -14.06
C TYR A 28 9.25 10.01 -14.51
N ASP A 29 10.24 9.34 -15.13
CA ASP A 29 11.41 9.98 -15.74
C ASP A 29 11.70 9.41 -17.13
N ARG A 30 11.86 10.28 -18.12
CA ARG A 30 12.26 9.97 -19.52
C ARG A 30 11.53 8.79 -20.16
N GLY A 31 10.26 8.64 -19.89
CA GLY A 31 9.45 7.57 -20.50
C GLY A 31 9.25 6.34 -19.64
N ASN A 32 9.90 6.22 -18.48
CA ASN A 32 9.87 5.06 -17.61
C ASN A 32 9.54 5.45 -16.17
N ILE A 33 9.17 4.44 -15.37
CA ILE A 33 9.09 4.60 -13.90
C ILE A 33 10.52 4.52 -13.37
N ALA A 34 11.00 5.60 -12.75
CA ALA A 34 12.35 5.69 -12.20
C ALA A 34 12.48 4.84 -10.93
N ASP A 35 13.70 4.35 -10.64
CA ASP A 35 13.98 3.73 -9.35
C ASP A 35 13.95 4.81 -8.24
N PRO A 36 13.08 4.69 -7.24
CA PRO A 36 12.98 5.67 -6.18
C PRO A 36 14.27 5.81 -5.37
N LEU A 37 15.09 4.77 -5.25
CA LEU A 37 16.37 4.84 -4.55
C LEU A 37 17.33 5.81 -5.23
N THR A 38 17.34 5.86 -6.56
CA THR A 38 18.16 6.83 -7.32
C THR A 38 17.73 8.26 -7.04
N ILE A 39 16.41 8.49 -6.90
CA ILE A 39 15.88 9.81 -6.61
C ILE A 39 16.20 10.23 -5.17
N PHE A 40 16.03 9.34 -4.21
CA PHE A 40 16.37 9.60 -2.81
C PHE A 40 17.86 9.80 -2.60
N ASP A 41 18.72 9.07 -3.34
CA ASP A 41 20.17 9.28 -3.32
C ASP A 41 20.54 10.68 -3.81
N GLN A 42 19.94 11.15 -4.90
CA GLN A 42 20.12 12.52 -5.39
C GLN A 42 19.63 13.59 -4.40
N MET A 43 18.68 13.25 -3.55
CA MET A 43 18.13 14.14 -2.50
C MET A 43 18.86 14.00 -1.16
N ALA A 44 19.80 13.05 -1.01
CA ALA A 44 20.45 12.77 0.26
C ALA A 44 21.21 13.97 0.82
N ASP A 45 21.74 14.83 -0.04
CA ASP A 45 22.44 16.07 0.36
C ASP A 45 21.46 17.26 0.57
N ASP A 46 20.19 17.09 0.24
CA ASP A 46 19.16 18.13 0.42
C ASP A 46 18.45 17.92 1.77
N VAL A 47 18.81 18.70 2.75
CA VAL A 47 18.28 18.62 4.13
C VAL A 47 16.81 19.08 4.22
N ARG A 48 16.19 19.49 3.10
CA ARG A 48 14.78 19.88 3.09
C ARG A 48 13.87 18.68 3.22
N ASP A 49 12.85 18.83 4.05
CA ASP A 49 11.79 17.81 4.16
C ASP A 49 11.08 17.59 2.82
N LEU A 50 10.72 16.34 2.56
CA LEU A 50 9.86 16.00 1.43
C LEU A 50 8.55 16.81 1.51
N PRO A 51 7.98 17.23 0.36
CA PRO A 51 6.67 17.87 0.36
C PRO A 51 5.65 16.98 1.08
N GLN A 52 5.03 17.49 2.13
CA GLN A 52 3.98 16.77 2.84
C GLN A 52 2.72 16.67 1.97
N GLY A 53 1.95 15.59 2.14
CA GLY A 53 0.66 15.41 1.48
C GLY A 53 0.46 14.05 0.81
N ASN A 54 1.37 13.11 1.02
CA ASN A 54 1.20 11.72 0.58
C ASN A 54 0.51 10.91 1.68
N THR A 55 -0.36 9.99 1.29
CA THR A 55 -1.12 9.18 2.24
C THR A 55 -1.72 7.98 1.54
N THR A 56 -1.52 6.80 2.06
CA THR A 56 -2.31 5.63 1.70
C THR A 56 -3.22 5.27 2.85
N ILE A 57 -4.53 5.22 2.59
CA ILE A 57 -5.53 4.83 3.59
C ILE A 57 -6.05 3.45 3.23
N GLY A 58 -5.96 2.51 4.18
CA GLY A 58 -6.49 1.16 4.06
C GLY A 58 -7.62 0.88 5.05
N CYS A 59 -8.56 0.04 4.63
CA CYS A 59 -9.56 -0.56 5.52
C CYS A 59 -9.62 -2.05 5.25
N VAL A 60 -9.39 -2.86 6.30
CA VAL A 60 -9.63 -4.31 6.29
C VAL A 60 -11.00 -4.59 6.89
N ILE A 61 -11.79 -5.41 6.21
CA ILE A 61 -13.10 -5.84 6.67
C ILE A 61 -13.10 -7.37 6.71
N THR A 62 -13.50 -7.95 7.84
CA THR A 62 -13.54 -9.40 8.03
C THR A 62 -14.74 -9.84 8.84
N ASN A 63 -15.20 -11.08 8.63
CA ASN A 63 -16.19 -11.71 9.50
C ASN A 63 -15.58 -12.52 10.64
N ALA A 64 -14.27 -12.42 10.87
CA ALA A 64 -13.59 -13.06 11.99
C ALA A 64 -14.08 -12.52 13.32
N LYS A 65 -14.12 -13.39 14.34
CA LYS A 65 -14.41 -13.00 15.72
C LYS A 65 -13.13 -12.52 16.39
N LEU A 66 -13.05 -11.23 16.63
CA LEU A 66 -11.89 -10.55 17.18
C LEU A 66 -12.30 -9.61 18.31
N ASP A 67 -11.45 -9.50 19.31
CA ASP A 67 -11.51 -8.41 20.27
C ASP A 67 -10.81 -7.15 19.73
N LYS A 68 -10.95 -6.04 20.45
CA LYS A 68 -10.36 -4.75 20.03
C LYS A 68 -8.83 -4.79 19.96
N SER A 69 -8.18 -5.53 20.85
CA SER A 69 -6.72 -5.67 20.87
C SER A 69 -6.23 -6.42 19.65
N GLN A 70 -6.90 -7.50 19.29
CA GLN A 70 -6.64 -8.28 18.09
C GLN A 70 -6.88 -7.46 16.81
N CYS A 71 -7.96 -6.68 16.77
CA CYS A 71 -8.20 -5.75 15.65
C CYS A 71 -7.07 -4.73 15.49
N ASN A 72 -6.63 -4.09 16.56
CA ASN A 72 -5.52 -3.14 16.53
C ASN A 72 -4.21 -3.81 16.09
N LYS A 73 -3.92 -5.01 16.61
CA LYS A 73 -2.74 -5.79 16.21
C LYS A 73 -2.75 -6.13 14.72
N LEU A 74 -3.89 -6.58 14.20
CA LEU A 74 -4.04 -6.94 12.78
C LEU A 74 -3.98 -5.71 11.87
N ALA A 75 -4.54 -4.57 12.27
CA ALA A 75 -4.40 -3.31 11.54
C ALA A 75 -2.93 -2.89 11.44
N SER A 76 -2.16 -3.04 12.53
CA SER A 76 -0.71 -2.80 12.53
C SER A 76 0.03 -3.77 11.60
N ILE A 77 -0.31 -5.07 11.61
CA ILE A 77 0.32 -6.07 10.74
C ILE A 77 -0.02 -5.83 9.26
N ALA A 78 -1.22 -5.34 8.96
CA ALA A 78 -1.65 -5.05 7.59
C ALA A 78 -0.73 -4.02 6.88
N HIS A 79 0.00 -3.18 7.62
CA HIS A 79 1.05 -2.30 7.08
C HIS A 79 2.18 -3.06 6.39
N ASN A 80 2.40 -4.34 6.70
CA ASN A 80 3.32 -5.17 5.93
C ASN A 80 2.87 -5.32 4.46
N GLY A 81 1.56 -5.29 4.19
CA GLY A 81 1.04 -5.26 2.83
C GLY A 81 1.40 -3.98 2.07
N PHE A 82 1.43 -2.84 2.77
CA PHE A 82 1.94 -1.59 2.21
C PHE A 82 3.42 -1.75 1.84
N ALA A 83 4.26 -2.27 2.76
CA ALA A 83 5.69 -2.46 2.53
C ALA A 83 6.01 -3.48 1.42
N GLN A 84 5.11 -4.41 1.14
CA GLN A 84 5.26 -5.34 0.02
C GLN A 84 4.94 -4.70 -1.34
N ALA A 85 4.02 -3.73 -1.37
CA ALA A 85 3.50 -3.13 -2.60
C ALA A 85 4.00 -1.70 -2.86
N ILE A 86 4.52 -0.98 -1.86
CA ILE A 86 4.97 0.42 -1.98
C ILE A 86 6.42 0.54 -1.50
N ARG A 87 7.27 1.25 -2.24
CA ARG A 87 8.69 1.42 -1.88
C ARG A 87 9.23 2.79 -2.35
N PRO A 88 9.79 3.62 -1.44
CA PRO A 88 9.68 3.51 0.02
C PRO A 88 8.25 3.74 0.51
N VAL A 89 7.97 3.37 1.75
CA VAL A 89 6.68 3.54 2.41
C VAL A 89 6.90 4.00 3.86
N HIS A 90 5.90 4.63 4.45
CA HIS A 90 5.95 5.15 5.82
C HIS A 90 7.08 6.15 6.04
N SER A 91 7.34 6.98 5.02
CA SER A 91 8.25 8.11 5.14
C SER A 91 7.67 9.20 6.06
N THR A 92 8.46 10.19 6.41
CA THR A 92 7.98 11.35 7.18
C THR A 92 6.96 12.21 6.44
N ALA A 93 6.85 12.03 5.11
CA ALA A 93 5.85 12.70 4.26
C ALA A 93 4.53 11.92 4.15
N ASP A 94 4.49 10.65 4.60
CA ASP A 94 3.32 9.79 4.49
C ASP A 94 2.43 9.88 5.73
N GLY A 95 1.11 10.01 5.51
CA GLY A 95 0.07 9.91 6.55
C GLY A 95 -0.61 8.54 6.57
N ASP A 96 0.11 7.46 6.29
CA ASP A 96 -0.40 6.12 6.09
C ASP A 96 -1.18 5.60 7.29
N THR A 97 -2.41 5.14 7.04
CA THR A 97 -3.34 4.71 8.09
C THR A 97 -4.14 3.49 7.65
N ILE A 98 -4.29 2.51 8.54
CA ILE A 98 -5.13 1.33 8.31
C ILE A 98 -6.16 1.19 9.43
N PHE A 99 -7.41 1.00 9.03
CA PHE A 99 -8.53 0.63 9.87
C PHE A 99 -8.86 -0.86 9.71
N LEU A 100 -9.40 -1.50 10.76
CA LEU A 100 -9.91 -2.85 10.68
C LEU A 100 -11.29 -2.95 11.32
N MET A 101 -12.21 -3.60 10.62
CA MET A 101 -13.58 -3.87 11.06
C MET A 101 -13.82 -5.38 11.06
N ALA A 102 -14.40 -5.90 12.15
CA ALA A 102 -14.72 -7.32 12.29
C ALA A 102 -16.19 -7.49 12.71
N SER A 103 -16.94 -8.37 12.01
CA SER A 103 -18.36 -8.63 12.35
C SER A 103 -18.57 -9.69 13.44
N GLY A 104 -17.55 -10.51 13.74
CA GLY A 104 -17.57 -11.39 14.89
C GLY A 104 -18.24 -12.77 14.68
N GLU A 105 -18.28 -13.26 13.47
CA GLU A 105 -19.03 -14.49 13.10
C GLU A 105 -18.18 -15.77 13.11
N VAL A 106 -16.87 -15.68 12.76
CA VAL A 106 -16.02 -16.84 12.51
C VAL A 106 -14.83 -16.87 13.45
N GLU A 107 -14.67 -17.94 14.20
CA GLU A 107 -13.46 -18.20 14.99
C GLU A 107 -12.28 -18.51 14.06
N VAL A 108 -11.14 -17.86 14.30
CA VAL A 108 -9.93 -18.05 13.50
C VAL A 108 -8.68 -17.74 14.34
N GLY A 109 -7.59 -18.44 14.03
CA GLY A 109 -6.28 -18.09 14.60
C GLY A 109 -5.79 -16.72 14.10
N VAL A 110 -5.41 -15.84 15.02
CA VAL A 110 -4.99 -14.45 14.69
C VAL A 110 -3.80 -14.44 13.74
N ASP A 111 -2.83 -15.35 13.88
CA ASP A 111 -1.64 -15.38 13.02
C ASP A 111 -1.97 -15.81 11.58
N ALA A 112 -2.90 -16.74 11.41
CA ALA A 112 -3.39 -17.11 10.09
C ALA A 112 -4.12 -15.93 9.42
N LEU A 113 -4.94 -15.22 10.20
CA LEU A 113 -5.62 -14.01 9.71
C LEU A 113 -4.63 -12.89 9.39
N ALA A 114 -3.54 -12.75 10.17
CA ALA A 114 -2.48 -11.78 9.93
C ALA A 114 -1.83 -11.94 8.55
N ALA A 115 -1.56 -13.18 8.13
CA ALA A 115 -1.04 -13.45 6.79
C ALA A 115 -2.05 -13.04 5.70
N LEU A 116 -3.34 -13.37 5.89
CA LEU A 116 -4.39 -13.04 4.93
C LEU A 116 -4.64 -11.53 4.81
N VAL A 117 -4.64 -10.78 5.90
CA VAL A 117 -4.83 -9.31 5.84
C VAL A 117 -3.65 -8.62 5.16
N THR A 118 -2.42 -9.11 5.39
CA THR A 118 -1.22 -8.61 4.71
C THR A 118 -1.32 -8.81 3.20
N GLU A 119 -1.65 -10.02 2.78
CA GLU A 119 -1.81 -10.38 1.37
C GLU A 119 -2.94 -9.60 0.70
N CYS A 120 -4.13 -9.52 1.32
CA CYS A 120 -5.25 -8.76 0.80
C CYS A 120 -4.90 -7.28 0.62
N MET A 121 -4.17 -6.69 1.55
CA MET A 121 -3.78 -5.29 1.49
C MET A 121 -2.80 -5.03 0.34
N GLY A 122 -1.76 -5.84 0.18
CA GLY A 122 -0.81 -5.74 -0.94
C GLY A 122 -1.49 -5.89 -2.29
N ARG A 123 -2.40 -6.85 -2.42
CA ARG A 123 -3.20 -7.05 -3.65
C ARG A 123 -4.17 -5.91 -3.93
N ALA A 124 -4.75 -5.28 -2.91
CA ALA A 124 -5.63 -4.13 -3.08
C ALA A 124 -4.86 -2.93 -3.65
N ILE A 125 -3.65 -2.67 -3.16
CA ILE A 125 -2.77 -1.62 -3.68
C ILE A 125 -2.35 -1.91 -5.13
N ASN A 126 -1.92 -3.14 -5.42
CA ASN A 126 -1.62 -3.57 -6.79
C ASN A 126 -2.81 -3.31 -7.71
N ARG A 127 -4.00 -3.75 -7.31
CA ARG A 127 -5.23 -3.56 -8.08
C ARG A 127 -5.53 -2.08 -8.33
N ALA A 128 -5.35 -1.21 -7.34
CA ALA A 128 -5.56 0.23 -7.51
C ALA A 128 -4.67 0.80 -8.64
N ALA A 129 -3.39 0.41 -8.69
CA ALA A 129 -2.49 0.83 -9.75
C ALA A 129 -2.84 0.24 -11.12
N VAL A 130 -3.12 -1.08 -11.19
CA VAL A 130 -3.37 -1.79 -12.45
C VAL A 130 -4.70 -1.37 -13.10
N THR A 131 -5.73 -1.06 -12.30
CA THR A 131 -7.06 -0.68 -12.82
C THR A 131 -7.23 0.81 -13.04
N ALA A 132 -6.26 1.63 -12.63
CA ALA A 132 -6.29 3.07 -12.87
C ALA A 132 -6.29 3.39 -14.37
N GLU A 133 -7.04 4.41 -14.75
CA GLU A 133 -7.11 4.92 -16.11
C GLU A 133 -6.20 6.15 -16.26
N PRO A 134 -5.61 6.39 -17.46
CA PRO A 134 -4.88 7.63 -17.72
C PRO A 134 -5.81 8.82 -17.55
N ALA A 135 -5.37 9.88 -16.87
CA ALA A 135 -6.15 11.08 -16.67
C ALA A 135 -5.25 12.32 -16.54
N TYR A 136 -5.75 13.48 -16.95
CA TYR A 136 -5.06 14.77 -16.82
C TYR A 136 -3.63 14.81 -17.40
N GLY A 137 -3.38 14.04 -18.45
CA GLY A 137 -2.05 13.93 -19.08
C GLY A 137 -1.08 12.99 -18.35
N LEU A 138 -1.52 12.33 -17.27
CA LEU A 138 -0.74 11.32 -16.54
C LEU A 138 -0.99 9.93 -17.13
N LYS A 139 0.05 9.12 -17.17
CA LYS A 139 0.01 7.73 -17.62
C LYS A 139 -0.52 6.79 -16.53
N ALA A 140 -1.14 5.69 -16.95
CA ALA A 140 -1.53 4.58 -16.09
C ALA A 140 -0.52 3.41 -16.20
N ALA A 141 -0.62 2.43 -15.30
CA ALA A 141 0.28 1.27 -15.27
C ALA A 141 0.39 0.53 -16.61
N ARG A 142 -0.73 0.41 -17.35
CA ARG A 142 -0.79 -0.23 -18.68
C ARG A 142 0.01 0.50 -19.77
N ASP A 143 0.31 1.79 -19.57
CA ASP A 143 1.05 2.59 -20.55
C ASP A 143 2.57 2.38 -20.43
N PHE A 144 3.01 1.59 -19.44
CA PHE A 144 4.39 1.16 -19.18
C PHE A 144 4.59 -0.35 -19.41
N ALA A 145 3.59 -1.03 -19.94
CA ALA A 145 3.59 -2.49 -20.15
C ALA A 145 4.40 -2.89 -21.40
#